data_2b1da12b74a4756888616b8e328ebf0d
#
_entry.id   2b1da12b74a4756888616b8e328ebf0d
#
_cell.length_a   1.000
_cell.length_b   1.000
_cell.length_c   1.000
_cell.angle_alpha   90.00
_cell.angle_beta   90.00
_cell.angle_gamma   90.00
#
_symmetry.space_group_name_H-M   'P 1'
#
loop_
_entity.id
_entity.type
_entity.pdbx_description
1 polymer ?
#
loop_
_entity_poly.entity_id
_entity_poly.type
_entity_poly.pdbx_seq_one_letter_code
_entity_poly.pdbx_strand_id
1 'polypeptide(L)'
;WGLTQDRLRPPERRTARPGLEALVHAALNAGRRRRDPHTLQPAPAEELMRAIGLQRRLQSQPAARLEAFGFTPWKQRNLRRFLAGSTLRFRLPRARPGRRAEAVAVWGRRARPRLLAAVEARGLPLLQVEDGFLRSVGLGAELIDPISWVVDQSGIYYDATSPSDLEAVLADGHWTEPQLSRAAALRQRLVAEAITKYNLSDAPWQRPATAQRVVLVVGQVETDASIRFGAPELRSNLALLQAVRQAEPEAYLVYKPHPDVVAGLCRAGAGEDQSRSYCDAVLTGGSIQQLFSQVDALHVLTSLAGFEALLRGVEVHCWGLPFYAGWGLTQDRLACSRRGRVLPLDALVHAALIAYPRYVSRRSGWFIEPE
;
A
#
# COMPACT_ATOMS: atom_id res chain seq x y z
N TRP A 1 30.20 30.08 26.94
CA TRP A 1 29.66 30.46 25.62
C TRP A 1 28.55 31.54 25.73
N GLY A 2 28.06 31.91 26.93
CA GLY A 2 27.07 32.96 27.12
C GLY A 2 25.61 32.65 26.80
N LEU A 3 25.29 31.39 26.45
CA LEU A 3 23.93 30.93 26.20
C LEU A 3 23.27 30.24 27.40
N THR A 4 24.06 29.94 28.44
CA THR A 4 23.62 29.30 29.68
C THR A 4 24.08 30.12 30.86
N GLN A 5 23.41 30.00 32.01
CA GLN A 5 23.90 30.53 33.27
C GLN A 5 24.97 29.60 33.81
N ASP A 6 26.24 29.94 33.50
CA ASP A 6 27.36 29.15 33.97
C ASP A 6 27.58 29.35 35.46
N ARG A 7 27.39 28.30 36.28
CA ARG A 7 27.72 28.28 37.73
C ARG A 7 29.20 28.20 38.03
N LEU A 8 29.98 27.75 37.05
CA LEU A 8 31.42 27.62 37.12
C LEU A 8 32.09 28.57 36.11
N ARG A 9 33.29 29.06 36.45
CA ARG A 9 34.11 29.89 35.57
C ARG A 9 34.40 29.13 34.28
N PRO A 10 34.04 29.68 33.09
CA PRO A 10 34.33 29.01 31.82
C PRO A 10 35.83 28.80 31.64
N PRO A 11 36.30 27.73 31.00
CA PRO A 11 37.69 27.54 30.64
C PRO A 11 38.23 28.76 29.85
N GLU A 12 39.45 29.20 30.12
CA GLU A 12 40.09 30.36 29.47
C GLU A 12 40.05 30.34 27.94
N ARG A 13 40.14 29.13 27.35
CA ARG A 13 40.01 28.92 25.90
C ARG A 13 38.63 29.23 25.31
N ARG A 14 37.60 29.47 26.13
CA ARG A 14 36.24 29.78 25.68
C ARG A 14 35.99 31.30 25.72
N THR A 15 36.71 32.05 24.92
CA THR A 15 36.63 33.51 24.87
C THR A 15 35.53 34.04 23.94
N ALA A 16 35.09 33.24 22.96
CA ALA A 16 34.03 33.63 22.02
C ALA A 16 32.64 33.42 22.62
N ARG A 17 31.71 34.29 22.27
CA ARG A 17 30.26 34.19 22.60
C ARG A 17 29.46 33.98 21.32
N PRO A 18 29.42 32.73 20.77
CA PRO A 18 28.68 32.46 19.58
C PRO A 18 27.16 32.59 19.85
N GLY A 19 26.38 32.98 18.83
CA GLY A 19 24.94 32.86 18.84
C GLY A 19 24.49 31.39 18.86
N LEU A 20 23.21 31.17 19.20
CA LEU A 20 22.64 29.83 19.29
C LEU A 20 22.83 29.04 17.98
N GLU A 21 22.56 29.67 16.84
CA GLU A 21 22.71 29.06 15.52
C GLU A 21 24.15 28.58 15.23
N ALA A 22 25.14 29.42 15.54
CA ALA A 22 26.56 29.08 15.39
C ALA A 22 26.94 27.92 16.31
N LEU A 23 26.43 27.87 17.54
CA LEU A 23 26.66 26.77 18.45
C LEU A 23 26.00 25.48 17.96
N VAL A 24 24.75 25.55 17.49
CA VAL A 24 24.04 24.41 16.90
C VAL A 24 24.77 23.92 15.66
N HIS A 25 25.21 24.82 14.76
CA HIS A 25 26.00 24.47 13.60
C HIS A 25 27.31 23.76 13.99
N ALA A 26 28.06 24.30 14.92
CA ALA A 26 29.30 23.71 15.40
C ALA A 26 29.09 22.34 16.06
N ALA A 27 28.02 22.21 16.84
CA ALA A 27 27.70 20.96 17.56
C ALA A 27 27.14 19.87 16.64
N LEU A 28 26.29 20.25 15.69
CA LEU A 28 25.57 19.28 14.84
C LEU A 28 26.18 19.16 13.44
N ASN A 29 26.82 20.18 12.88
CA ASN A 29 27.31 20.16 11.51
C ASN A 29 28.83 20.09 11.39
N ALA A 30 29.55 20.97 12.07
CA ALA A 30 30.99 21.05 11.92
C ALA A 30 31.70 19.80 12.49
N GLY A 31 32.60 19.20 11.70
CA GLY A 31 33.47 18.09 12.12
C GLY A 31 32.77 16.77 12.42
N ARG A 32 31.44 16.67 12.18
CA ARG A 32 30.68 15.42 12.40
C ARG A 32 30.65 14.54 11.14
N ARG A 33 31.02 13.28 11.31
CA ARG A 33 30.82 12.26 10.27
C ARG A 33 29.46 11.60 10.52
N ARG A 34 28.52 11.79 9.61
CA ARG A 34 27.19 11.19 9.63
C ARG A 34 27.07 10.22 8.51
N ARG A 35 26.32 9.16 8.75
CA ARG A 35 26.01 8.14 7.74
C ARG A 35 24.52 7.90 7.72
N ASP A 36 23.99 7.78 6.52
CA ASP A 36 22.64 7.28 6.31
C ASP A 36 22.52 5.87 6.94
N PRO A 37 21.48 5.61 7.75
CA PRO A 37 21.33 4.33 8.46
C PRO A 37 21.03 3.15 7.52
N HIS A 38 20.64 3.41 6.28
CA HIS A 38 20.25 2.39 5.31
C HIS A 38 21.42 2.06 4.35
N THR A 39 22.10 3.08 3.85
CA THR A 39 23.18 2.94 2.85
C THR A 39 24.56 2.90 3.47
N LEU A 40 24.72 3.43 4.69
CA LEU A 40 25.99 3.66 5.39
C LEU A 40 26.91 4.68 4.70
N GLN A 41 26.40 5.37 3.69
CA GLN A 41 27.13 6.45 3.02
C GLN A 41 27.06 7.74 3.85
N PRO A 42 28.00 8.68 3.65
CA PRO A 42 27.90 10.01 4.25
C PRO A 42 26.56 10.66 3.90
N ALA A 43 25.92 11.26 4.90
CA ALA A 43 24.62 11.90 4.74
C ALA A 43 24.55 13.26 5.45
N PRO A 44 23.79 14.23 4.90
CA PRO A 44 23.50 15.52 5.56
C PRO A 44 22.77 15.33 6.89
N ALA A 45 22.90 16.31 7.79
CA ALA A 45 22.22 16.28 9.08
C ALA A 45 20.70 16.21 8.93
N GLU A 46 20.16 16.93 7.95
CA GLU A 46 18.72 16.99 7.67
C GLU A 46 18.12 15.64 7.31
N GLU A 47 18.81 14.86 6.48
CA GLU A 47 18.38 13.50 6.12
C GLU A 47 18.36 12.59 7.35
N LEU A 48 19.41 12.65 8.17
CA LEU A 48 19.46 11.88 9.40
C LEU A 48 18.36 12.31 10.39
N MET A 49 18.10 13.61 10.53
CA MET A 49 17.01 14.11 11.38
C MET A 49 15.64 13.66 10.87
N ARG A 50 15.42 13.66 9.55
CA ARG A 50 14.18 13.11 8.95
C ARG A 50 14.04 11.62 9.26
N ALA A 51 15.10 10.83 9.07
CA ALA A 51 15.10 9.40 9.37
C ALA A 51 14.79 9.13 10.85
N ILE A 52 15.43 9.83 11.78
CA ILE A 52 15.18 9.70 13.23
C ILE A 52 13.76 10.17 13.58
N GLY A 53 13.29 11.27 13.00
CA GLY A 53 11.93 11.77 13.17
C GLY A 53 10.88 10.77 12.72
N LEU A 54 11.10 10.10 11.59
CA LEU A 54 10.24 9.03 11.09
C LEU A 54 10.18 7.85 12.06
N GLN A 55 11.36 7.39 12.56
CA GLN A 55 11.40 6.32 13.57
C GLN A 55 10.55 6.69 14.78
N ARG A 56 10.79 7.88 15.35
CA ARG A 56 10.08 8.36 16.55
C ARG A 56 8.58 8.43 16.32
N ARG A 57 8.13 8.99 15.21
CA ARG A 57 6.72 9.12 14.86
C ARG A 57 6.03 7.76 14.73
N LEU A 58 6.62 6.82 13.99
CA LEU A 58 6.00 5.51 13.75
C LEU A 58 6.11 4.56 14.95
N GLN A 59 7.16 4.66 15.77
CA GLN A 59 7.31 3.88 16.99
C GLN A 59 6.40 4.34 18.14
N SER A 60 5.95 5.59 18.13
CA SER A 60 5.05 6.12 19.15
C SER A 60 3.56 5.83 18.91
N GLN A 61 3.18 5.41 17.69
CA GLN A 61 1.78 5.23 17.31
C GLN A 61 1.11 3.93 17.81
N PRO A 62 1.79 2.77 17.88
CA PRO A 62 1.12 1.56 18.38
C PRO A 62 0.92 1.60 19.88
N ALA A 63 -0.07 0.86 20.37
CA ALA A 63 -0.27 0.62 21.80
C ALA A 63 0.96 -0.05 22.41
N ALA A 64 1.30 0.28 23.68
CA ALA A 64 2.47 -0.26 24.35
C ALA A 64 2.42 -1.81 24.45
N ARG A 65 1.22 -2.39 24.65
CA ARG A 65 0.99 -3.84 24.79
C ARG A 65 -0.04 -4.34 23.80
N LEU A 66 0.44 -4.91 22.69
CA LEU A 66 -0.36 -5.36 21.59
C LEU A 66 -0.42 -6.89 21.52
N GLU A 67 -1.61 -7.46 21.48
CA GLU A 67 -1.82 -8.89 21.26
C GLU A 67 -2.21 -9.18 19.82
N ALA A 68 -1.42 -10.02 19.12
CA ALA A 68 -1.58 -10.36 17.72
C ALA A 68 -2.13 -11.78 17.56
N PHE A 69 -3.24 -11.94 16.82
CA PHE A 69 -3.98 -13.18 16.69
C PHE A 69 -3.89 -13.76 15.28
N GLY A 70 -3.57 -15.05 15.17
CA GLY A 70 -3.62 -15.78 13.93
C GLY A 70 -2.48 -15.47 12.95
N PHE A 71 -1.38 -14.91 13.41
CA PHE A 71 -0.19 -14.68 12.59
C PHE A 71 0.68 -15.93 12.51
N THR A 72 1.03 -16.34 11.27
CA THR A 72 2.03 -17.40 11.03
C THR A 72 3.42 -16.96 11.50
N PRO A 73 4.37 -17.87 11.76
CA PRO A 73 5.73 -17.50 12.19
C PRO A 73 6.41 -16.46 11.31
N TRP A 74 6.26 -16.57 9.98
CA TRP A 74 6.78 -15.60 9.03
C TRP A 74 6.14 -14.21 9.22
N LYS A 75 4.80 -14.16 9.36
CA LYS A 75 4.09 -12.89 9.62
C LYS A 75 4.44 -12.32 11.01
N GLN A 76 4.69 -13.16 12.02
CA GLN A 76 5.11 -12.70 13.34
C GLN A 76 6.46 -11.99 13.30
N ARG A 77 7.43 -12.53 12.53
CA ARG A 77 8.74 -11.90 12.32
C ARG A 77 8.59 -10.52 11.68
N ASN A 78 7.80 -10.42 10.63
CA ASN A 78 7.57 -9.15 9.95
C ASN A 78 6.77 -8.17 10.83
N LEU A 79 5.75 -8.61 11.55
CA LEU A 79 4.95 -7.74 12.42
C LEU A 79 5.80 -7.01 13.47
N ARG A 80 6.83 -7.69 14.02
CA ARG A 80 7.76 -7.06 14.96
C ARG A 80 8.53 -5.89 14.35
N ARG A 81 8.76 -5.91 13.03
CA ARG A 81 9.44 -4.83 12.31
C ARG A 81 8.48 -3.67 12.03
N PHE A 82 7.28 -3.96 11.55
CA PHE A 82 6.28 -2.95 11.21
C PHE A 82 5.57 -2.32 12.41
N LEU A 83 5.59 -2.96 13.57
CA LEU A 83 5.08 -2.43 14.84
C LEU A 83 6.21 -2.30 15.87
N ALA A 84 7.41 -1.96 15.43
CA ALA A 84 8.52 -1.61 16.32
C ALA A 84 8.09 -0.45 17.24
N GLY A 85 8.34 -0.60 18.53
CA GLY A 85 7.84 0.30 19.59
C GLY A 85 6.72 -0.30 20.46
N SER A 86 6.05 -1.37 19.99
CA SER A 86 5.07 -2.12 20.79
C SER A 86 5.66 -3.40 21.37
N THR A 87 5.23 -3.76 22.57
CA THR A 87 5.45 -5.11 23.13
C THR A 87 4.43 -6.06 22.55
N LEU A 88 4.87 -6.91 21.61
CA LEU A 88 4.00 -7.84 20.90
C LEU A 88 3.90 -9.18 21.60
N ARG A 89 2.67 -9.65 21.86
CA ARG A 89 2.36 -10.99 22.34
C ARG A 89 1.51 -11.73 21.30
N PHE A 90 2.02 -12.83 20.75
CA PHE A 90 1.30 -13.64 19.77
C PHE A 90 0.38 -14.65 20.48
N ARG A 91 -0.85 -14.74 19.98
CA ARG A 91 -1.91 -15.56 20.53
C ARG A 91 -2.48 -16.50 19.46
N LEU A 92 -2.96 -17.63 19.90
CA LEU A 92 -3.69 -18.54 19.02
C LEU A 92 -5.01 -17.89 18.54
N PRO A 93 -5.50 -18.23 17.33
CA PRO A 93 -6.71 -17.61 16.76
C PRO A 93 -7.98 -17.80 17.61
N ARG A 94 -8.00 -18.78 18.49
CA ARG A 94 -9.15 -19.09 19.38
C ARG A 94 -9.04 -18.48 20.78
N ALA A 95 -7.89 -17.89 21.13
CA ALA A 95 -7.69 -17.28 22.42
C ALA A 95 -8.51 -15.98 22.58
N ARG A 96 -8.68 -15.52 23.81
CA ARG A 96 -9.23 -14.21 24.14
C ARG A 96 -8.10 -13.23 24.44
N PRO A 97 -8.33 -11.90 24.27
CA PRO A 97 -7.36 -10.89 24.69
C PRO A 97 -7.09 -10.99 26.20
N GLY A 98 -5.82 -10.99 26.56
CA GLY A 98 -5.39 -11.00 27.96
C GLY A 98 -5.76 -9.70 28.69
N ARG A 99 -5.89 -9.74 30.01
CA ARG A 99 -6.30 -8.57 30.81
C ARG A 99 -5.44 -7.33 30.61
N ARG A 100 -4.15 -7.50 30.27
CA ARG A 100 -3.19 -6.41 30.04
C ARG A 100 -3.06 -5.97 28.59
N ALA A 101 -3.87 -6.52 27.67
CA ALA A 101 -3.88 -6.07 26.27
C ALA A 101 -4.45 -4.65 26.19
N GLU A 102 -3.74 -3.79 25.50
CA GLU A 102 -4.13 -2.39 25.23
C GLU A 102 -4.67 -2.23 23.80
N ALA A 103 -4.29 -3.12 22.89
CA ALA A 103 -4.84 -3.23 21.55
C ALA A 103 -4.72 -4.66 21.04
N VAL A 104 -5.45 -4.96 19.96
CA VAL A 104 -5.45 -6.26 19.29
C VAL A 104 -5.08 -6.06 17.82
N ALA A 105 -4.21 -6.92 17.29
CA ALA A 105 -3.88 -6.96 15.85
C ALA A 105 -4.36 -8.26 15.22
N VAL A 106 -4.88 -8.16 13.99
CA VAL A 106 -5.30 -9.29 13.16
C VAL A 106 -4.85 -9.07 11.72
N TRP A 107 -4.76 -10.15 10.94
CA TRP A 107 -4.48 -10.04 9.51
C TRP A 107 -5.77 -9.79 8.74
N GLY A 108 -5.89 -8.63 8.10
CA GLY A 108 -7.06 -8.22 7.35
C GLY A 108 -8.37 -8.46 8.10
N ARG A 109 -9.34 -9.04 7.42
CA ARG A 109 -10.67 -9.40 7.98
C ARG A 109 -10.74 -10.81 8.58
N ARG A 110 -9.61 -11.41 8.96
CA ARG A 110 -9.56 -12.79 9.47
C ARG A 110 -9.88 -12.95 10.96
N ALA A 111 -10.32 -11.89 11.64
CA ALA A 111 -10.76 -11.96 13.02
C ALA A 111 -12.00 -12.87 13.17
N ARG A 112 -11.98 -13.73 14.19
CA ARG A 112 -13.15 -14.58 14.51
C ARG A 112 -14.22 -13.78 15.25
N PRO A 113 -15.52 -14.08 15.09
CA PRO A 113 -16.61 -13.36 15.75
C PRO A 113 -16.43 -13.24 17.27
N ARG A 114 -15.99 -14.32 17.93
CA ARG A 114 -15.71 -14.31 19.37
C ARG A 114 -14.58 -13.38 19.79
N LEU A 115 -13.58 -13.17 18.94
CA LEU A 115 -12.51 -12.21 19.18
C LEU A 115 -13.04 -10.79 19.01
N LEU A 116 -13.79 -10.53 17.95
CA LEU A 116 -14.40 -9.23 17.71
C LEU A 116 -15.31 -8.81 18.86
N ALA A 117 -16.21 -9.69 19.30
CA ALA A 117 -17.06 -9.42 20.46
C ALA A 117 -16.27 -9.14 21.75
N ALA A 118 -15.14 -9.83 21.96
CA ALA A 118 -14.30 -9.60 23.16
C ALA A 118 -13.50 -8.28 23.06
N VAL A 119 -13.11 -7.86 21.87
CA VAL A 119 -12.45 -6.58 21.57
C VAL A 119 -13.45 -5.44 21.82
N GLU A 120 -14.64 -5.55 21.26
CA GLU A 120 -15.74 -4.58 21.39
C GLU A 120 -16.18 -4.41 22.85
N ALA A 121 -16.46 -5.51 23.55
CA ALA A 121 -16.88 -5.49 24.95
C ALA A 121 -15.87 -4.82 25.90
N ARG A 122 -14.60 -4.72 25.48
CA ARG A 122 -13.53 -4.07 26.25
C ARG A 122 -13.12 -2.71 25.70
N GLY A 123 -13.71 -2.25 24.62
CA GLY A 123 -13.32 -1.00 23.95
C GLY A 123 -11.86 -1.00 23.50
N LEU A 124 -11.29 -2.16 23.12
CA LEU A 124 -9.91 -2.24 22.66
C LEU A 124 -9.79 -1.80 21.21
N PRO A 125 -8.76 -1.02 20.85
CA PRO A 125 -8.44 -0.77 19.45
C PRO A 125 -8.15 -2.09 18.73
N LEU A 126 -8.75 -2.25 17.53
CA LEU A 126 -8.49 -3.37 16.63
C LEU A 126 -7.65 -2.88 15.45
N LEU A 127 -6.44 -3.39 15.33
CA LEU A 127 -5.54 -3.09 14.22
C LEU A 127 -5.67 -4.18 13.16
N GLN A 128 -6.09 -3.81 11.97
CA GLN A 128 -6.10 -4.70 10.81
C GLN A 128 -4.82 -4.47 10.00
N VAL A 129 -4.06 -5.54 9.80
CA VAL A 129 -2.75 -5.48 9.12
C VAL A 129 -2.83 -6.20 7.80
N GLU A 130 -2.30 -5.60 6.74
CA GLU A 130 -2.28 -6.21 5.41
C GLU A 130 -1.02 -5.77 4.63
N ASP A 131 -0.74 -6.41 3.49
CA ASP A 131 0.30 -5.97 2.57
C ASP A 131 0.02 -4.56 2.05
N GLY A 132 1.05 -3.74 1.94
CA GLY A 132 0.98 -2.43 1.28
C GLY A 132 1.00 -2.57 -0.25
N PHE A 133 0.82 -1.45 -0.94
CA PHE A 133 0.66 -1.42 -2.39
C PHE A 133 1.99 -1.60 -3.15
N LEU A 134 3.12 -1.20 -2.56
CA LEU A 134 4.47 -1.51 -3.04
C LEU A 134 5.06 -2.61 -2.15
N ARG A 135 5.08 -3.85 -2.64
CA ARG A 135 5.34 -5.01 -1.78
C ARG A 135 6.75 -5.59 -1.90
N SER A 136 7.09 -6.09 -3.08
CA SER A 136 8.35 -6.83 -3.27
C SER A 136 8.63 -7.05 -4.77
N VAL A 137 9.84 -7.47 -5.10
CA VAL A 137 10.13 -8.13 -6.38
C VAL A 137 9.80 -9.61 -6.21
N GLY A 138 8.96 -10.16 -7.10
CA GLY A 138 8.47 -11.55 -7.04
C GLY A 138 7.09 -11.69 -6.35
N LEU A 139 6.54 -12.91 -6.40
CA LEU A 139 5.18 -13.21 -5.94
C LEU A 139 5.06 -13.28 -4.41
N GLY A 140 3.92 -12.86 -3.89
CA GLY A 140 3.62 -12.92 -2.46
C GLY A 140 3.56 -14.34 -1.90
N ALA A 141 3.14 -15.30 -2.72
CA ALA A 141 3.07 -16.70 -2.37
C ALA A 141 4.46 -17.33 -2.07
N GLU A 142 5.54 -16.75 -2.57
CA GLU A 142 6.93 -17.19 -2.31
C GLU A 142 7.48 -16.75 -0.94
N LEU A 143 6.65 -16.15 -0.08
CA LEU A 143 7.02 -15.67 1.26
C LEU A 143 8.18 -14.65 1.26
N ILE A 144 8.34 -13.89 0.17
CA ILE A 144 9.33 -12.81 0.10
C ILE A 144 8.95 -11.73 1.13
N ASP A 145 9.91 -11.31 1.94
CA ASP A 145 9.70 -10.29 2.97
C ASP A 145 9.19 -8.98 2.34
N PRO A 146 8.04 -8.45 2.79
CA PRO A 146 7.47 -7.22 2.28
C PRO A 146 8.31 -6.02 2.72
N ILE A 147 8.34 -5.00 1.88
CA ILE A 147 8.90 -3.69 2.26
C ILE A 147 7.84 -2.76 2.85
N SER A 148 6.57 -3.01 2.57
CA SER A 148 5.47 -2.21 3.13
C SER A 148 4.32 -3.06 3.64
N TRP A 149 3.76 -2.62 4.75
CA TRP A 149 2.48 -3.08 5.31
C TRP A 149 1.61 -1.87 5.67
N VAL A 150 0.31 -2.08 5.67
CA VAL A 150 -0.67 -1.15 6.23
C VAL A 150 -1.14 -1.63 7.59
N VAL A 151 -1.46 -0.67 8.47
CA VAL A 151 -1.99 -0.90 9.81
C VAL A 151 -3.17 0.04 9.97
N ASP A 152 -4.36 -0.47 9.85
CA ASP A 152 -5.61 0.27 9.81
C ASP A 152 -6.40 0.04 11.12
N GLN A 153 -6.97 1.10 11.68
CA GLN A 153 -7.75 1.04 12.92
C GLN A 153 -9.26 1.11 12.68
N SER A 154 -9.67 1.70 11.57
CA SER A 154 -11.09 1.87 11.23
C SER A 154 -11.63 0.66 10.45
N GLY A 155 -10.76 0.00 9.65
CA GLY A 155 -11.13 -1.12 8.81
C GLY A 155 -9.96 -1.66 8.01
N ILE A 156 -10.12 -1.82 6.69
CA ILE A 156 -9.03 -2.19 5.77
C ILE A 156 -9.39 -1.75 4.35
N TYR A 157 -8.41 -1.24 3.61
CA TYR A 157 -8.60 -0.59 2.29
C TYR A 157 -9.38 -1.38 1.25
N TYR A 158 -9.40 -2.70 1.30
CA TYR A 158 -10.10 -3.54 0.34
C TYR A 158 -11.55 -3.87 0.74
N ASP A 159 -11.97 -3.49 1.94
CA ASP A 159 -13.33 -3.72 2.43
C ASP A 159 -14.20 -2.48 2.22
N ALA A 160 -14.97 -2.48 1.14
CA ALA A 160 -15.87 -1.37 0.84
C ALA A 160 -17.15 -1.35 1.72
N THR A 161 -17.37 -2.37 2.55
CA THR A 161 -18.57 -2.45 3.42
C THR A 161 -18.42 -1.62 4.70
N SER A 162 -17.21 -1.22 5.06
CA SER A 162 -16.87 -0.39 6.22
C SER A 162 -15.84 0.67 5.86
N PRO A 163 -15.77 1.80 6.59
CA PRO A 163 -14.71 2.79 6.39
C PRO A 163 -13.33 2.20 6.69
N SER A 164 -12.28 2.81 6.13
CA SER A 164 -10.88 2.53 6.45
C SER A 164 -10.13 3.83 6.75
N ASP A 165 -8.94 3.72 7.39
CA ASP A 165 -8.10 4.90 7.62
C ASP A 165 -7.68 5.55 6.28
N LEU A 166 -7.45 4.74 5.22
CA LEU A 166 -7.19 5.26 3.88
C LEU A 166 -8.39 6.05 3.34
N GLU A 167 -9.60 5.51 3.48
CA GLU A 167 -10.83 6.19 3.03
C GLU A 167 -11.04 7.52 3.78
N ALA A 168 -10.78 7.55 5.10
CA ALA A 168 -10.85 8.77 5.89
C ALA A 168 -9.83 9.83 5.41
N VAL A 169 -8.59 9.43 5.15
CA VAL A 169 -7.57 10.33 4.58
C VAL A 169 -8.02 10.89 3.22
N LEU A 170 -8.64 10.08 2.36
CA LEU A 170 -9.11 10.52 1.04
C LEU A 170 -10.35 11.42 1.14
N ALA A 171 -11.27 11.14 2.05
CA ALA A 171 -12.49 11.93 2.24
C ALA A 171 -12.22 13.31 2.86
N ASP A 172 -11.41 13.35 3.90
CA ASP A 172 -11.22 14.54 4.74
C ASP A 172 -9.87 15.24 4.50
N GLY A 173 -8.94 14.58 3.80
CA GLY A 173 -7.58 15.08 3.62
C GLY A 173 -7.52 16.40 2.86
N HIS A 174 -6.64 17.28 3.34
CA HIS A 174 -6.24 18.52 2.67
C HIS A 174 -4.75 18.38 2.35
N TRP A 175 -4.41 18.53 1.09
CA TRP A 175 -3.02 18.39 0.64
C TRP A 175 -2.42 19.74 0.30
N THR A 176 -1.23 19.98 0.84
CA THR A 176 -0.42 21.13 0.47
C THR A 176 0.28 20.87 -0.87
N GLU A 177 0.64 21.94 -1.57
CA GLU A 177 1.41 21.84 -2.82
C GLU A 177 2.70 20.97 -2.70
N PRO A 178 3.50 21.10 -1.63
CA PRO A 178 4.66 20.20 -1.44
C PRO A 178 4.30 18.72 -1.32
N GLN A 179 3.15 18.39 -0.73
CA GLN A 179 2.68 17.00 -0.63
C GLN A 179 2.25 16.44 -1.98
N LEU A 180 1.53 17.23 -2.78
CA LEU A 180 1.13 16.85 -4.14
C LEU A 180 2.34 16.72 -5.07
N SER A 181 3.27 17.68 -5.02
CA SER A 181 4.52 17.61 -5.80
C SER A 181 5.37 16.39 -5.44
N ARG A 182 5.46 16.04 -4.16
CA ARG A 182 6.14 14.83 -3.70
C ARG A 182 5.48 13.56 -4.27
N ALA A 183 4.15 13.50 -4.22
CA ALA A 183 3.38 12.38 -4.76
C ALA A 183 3.54 12.26 -6.28
N ALA A 184 3.51 13.38 -7.00
CA ALA A 184 3.76 13.42 -8.44
C ALA A 184 5.16 12.90 -8.79
N ALA A 185 6.20 13.32 -8.05
CA ALA A 185 7.57 12.85 -8.25
C ALA A 185 7.69 11.34 -8.00
N LEU A 186 7.08 10.83 -6.91
CA LEU A 186 7.04 9.38 -6.63
C LEU A 186 6.32 8.62 -7.76
N ARG A 187 5.15 9.11 -8.20
CA ARG A 187 4.41 8.49 -9.31
C ARG A 187 5.25 8.45 -10.60
N GLN A 188 5.87 9.56 -10.97
CA GLN A 188 6.73 9.63 -12.17
C GLN A 188 7.88 8.63 -12.07
N ARG A 189 8.50 8.51 -10.90
CA ARG A 189 9.58 7.55 -10.67
C ARG A 189 9.10 6.11 -10.79
N LEU A 190 7.96 5.76 -10.18
CA LEU A 190 7.38 4.41 -10.29
C LEU A 190 7.07 4.03 -11.74
N VAL A 191 6.60 4.99 -12.54
CA VAL A 191 6.32 4.79 -13.96
C VAL A 191 7.62 4.62 -14.75
N ALA A 192 8.61 5.50 -14.55
CA ALA A 192 9.89 5.48 -15.25
C ALA A 192 10.72 4.23 -14.94
N GLU A 193 10.75 3.80 -13.68
CA GLU A 193 11.45 2.59 -13.24
C GLU A 193 10.62 1.31 -13.46
N ALA A 194 9.46 1.45 -14.07
CA ALA A 194 8.59 0.33 -14.39
C ALA A 194 8.18 -0.53 -13.17
N ILE A 195 8.00 0.07 -12.00
CA ILE A 195 7.67 -0.65 -10.77
C ILE A 195 6.18 -0.97 -10.70
N THR A 196 5.86 -2.23 -10.36
CA THR A 196 4.52 -2.74 -10.02
C THR A 196 4.56 -3.56 -8.73
N LYS A 197 3.41 -4.07 -8.32
CA LYS A 197 3.33 -4.92 -7.12
C LYS A 197 4.22 -6.16 -7.20
N TYR A 198 4.31 -6.81 -8.37
CA TYR A 198 4.99 -8.10 -8.53
C TYR A 198 6.24 -8.06 -9.40
N ASN A 199 6.40 -7.05 -10.26
CA ASN A 199 7.59 -6.85 -11.10
C ASN A 199 8.07 -8.12 -11.84
N LEU A 200 7.17 -8.72 -12.59
CA LEU A 200 7.46 -9.89 -13.44
C LEU A 200 8.00 -9.43 -14.80
N SER A 201 8.97 -10.16 -15.36
CA SER A 201 9.53 -9.91 -16.70
C SER A 201 9.00 -10.92 -17.69
N ASP A 202 8.72 -10.53 -18.97
CA ASP A 202 8.35 -11.46 -20.03
C ASP A 202 8.23 -10.88 -21.43
N ALA A 203 7.82 -11.75 -22.38
CA ALA A 203 7.69 -11.47 -23.80
C ALA A 203 6.69 -10.32 -24.11
N PRO A 204 7.02 -9.39 -25.00
CA PRO A 204 6.16 -8.28 -25.35
C PRO A 204 4.95 -8.76 -26.17
N TRP A 205 3.74 -8.36 -25.72
CA TRP A 205 2.55 -8.40 -26.54
C TRP A 205 2.44 -7.09 -27.32
N GLN A 206 1.97 -7.15 -28.56
CA GLN A 206 1.77 -5.96 -29.39
C GLN A 206 0.29 -5.80 -29.74
N ARG A 207 -0.17 -4.55 -29.70
CA ARG A 207 -1.51 -4.16 -30.11
C ARG A 207 -1.70 -4.51 -31.60
N PRO A 208 -2.80 -5.19 -31.99
CA PRO A 208 -3.13 -5.41 -33.38
C PRO A 208 -3.33 -4.07 -34.11
N ALA A 209 -2.69 -3.91 -35.26
CA ALA A 209 -2.76 -2.67 -36.04
C ALA A 209 -4.19 -2.32 -36.50
N THR A 210 -5.06 -3.31 -36.64
CA THR A 210 -6.47 -3.16 -37.04
C THR A 210 -7.40 -2.78 -35.90
N ALA A 211 -6.96 -2.91 -34.63
CA ALA A 211 -7.82 -2.66 -33.48
C ALA A 211 -7.94 -1.14 -33.22
N GLN A 212 -9.13 -0.58 -33.42
CA GLN A 212 -9.42 0.81 -33.11
C GLN A 212 -9.39 1.08 -31.60
N ARG A 213 -10.00 0.21 -30.81
CA ARG A 213 -10.02 0.24 -29.34
C ARG A 213 -9.58 -1.10 -28.78
N VAL A 214 -8.64 -1.08 -27.85
CA VAL A 214 -8.14 -2.25 -27.13
C VAL A 214 -8.45 -2.12 -25.63
N VAL A 215 -9.13 -3.09 -25.10
CA VAL A 215 -9.57 -3.13 -23.71
C VAL A 215 -8.91 -4.30 -22.99
N LEU A 216 -8.24 -4.01 -21.88
CA LEU A 216 -7.66 -5.04 -21.02
C LEU A 216 -8.64 -5.41 -19.91
N VAL A 217 -8.87 -6.70 -19.72
CA VAL A 217 -9.61 -7.24 -18.56
C VAL A 217 -8.64 -8.08 -17.75
N VAL A 218 -8.47 -7.77 -16.47
CA VAL A 218 -7.58 -8.52 -15.59
C VAL A 218 -8.35 -9.43 -14.66
N GLY A 219 -7.95 -10.69 -14.62
CA GLY A 219 -8.45 -11.67 -13.67
C GLY A 219 -7.91 -11.46 -12.27
N GLN A 220 -8.67 -11.92 -11.28
CA GLN A 220 -8.30 -11.97 -9.88
C GLN A 220 -8.51 -13.37 -9.32
N VAL A 221 -7.90 -13.67 -8.17
CA VAL A 221 -8.24 -14.88 -7.40
C VAL A 221 -9.64 -14.67 -6.82
N GLU A 222 -10.64 -15.39 -7.32
CA GLU A 222 -12.07 -15.16 -6.98
C GLU A 222 -12.39 -15.36 -5.49
N THR A 223 -11.55 -16.11 -4.76
CA THR A 223 -11.67 -16.29 -3.31
C THR A 223 -10.99 -15.19 -2.50
N ASP A 224 -10.39 -14.19 -3.15
CA ASP A 224 -9.74 -13.08 -2.46
C ASP A 224 -10.74 -12.25 -1.65
N ALA A 225 -10.28 -11.74 -0.50
CA ALA A 225 -11.09 -10.91 0.37
C ALA A 225 -11.55 -9.61 -0.31
N SER A 226 -10.75 -9.05 -1.23
CA SER A 226 -11.11 -7.86 -1.98
C SER A 226 -12.33 -8.07 -2.88
N ILE A 227 -12.47 -9.24 -3.51
CA ILE A 227 -13.69 -9.60 -4.27
C ILE A 227 -14.87 -9.78 -3.32
N ARG A 228 -14.67 -10.51 -2.23
CA ARG A 228 -15.74 -10.78 -1.26
C ARG A 228 -16.36 -9.51 -0.67
N PHE A 229 -15.54 -8.52 -0.35
CA PHE A 229 -15.96 -7.30 0.36
C PHE A 229 -16.07 -6.07 -0.54
N GLY A 230 -15.44 -6.09 -1.72
CA GLY A 230 -15.44 -4.96 -2.64
C GLY A 230 -16.21 -5.19 -3.93
N ALA A 231 -16.69 -6.40 -4.23
CA ALA A 231 -17.43 -6.71 -5.46
C ALA A 231 -18.78 -7.37 -5.16
N PRO A 232 -19.81 -6.58 -4.76
CA PRO A 232 -21.09 -7.14 -4.33
C PRO A 232 -21.89 -7.80 -5.47
N GLU A 233 -21.80 -7.28 -6.70
CA GLU A 233 -22.62 -7.72 -7.85
C GLU A 233 -21.89 -8.77 -8.70
N LEU A 234 -20.69 -8.48 -9.17
CA LEU A 234 -19.88 -9.38 -9.99
C LEU A 234 -18.71 -9.95 -9.17
N ARG A 235 -18.61 -11.29 -9.07
CA ARG A 235 -17.62 -11.96 -8.22
C ARG A 235 -16.74 -12.95 -8.96
N SER A 236 -16.93 -13.13 -10.27
CA SER A 236 -16.13 -14.06 -11.07
C SER A 236 -15.49 -13.35 -12.27
N ASN A 237 -14.35 -13.86 -12.68
CA ASN A 237 -13.63 -13.39 -13.86
C ASN A 237 -14.46 -13.56 -15.15
N LEU A 238 -15.17 -14.67 -15.26
CA LEU A 238 -16.03 -14.93 -16.41
C LEU A 238 -17.18 -13.93 -16.50
N ALA A 239 -17.87 -13.65 -15.37
CA ALA A 239 -18.95 -12.67 -15.35
C ALA A 239 -18.46 -11.25 -15.70
N LEU A 240 -17.24 -10.89 -15.25
CA LEU A 240 -16.61 -9.64 -15.65
C LEU A 240 -16.36 -9.59 -17.17
N LEU A 241 -15.79 -10.64 -17.76
CA LEU A 241 -15.56 -10.71 -19.21
C LEU A 241 -16.84 -10.60 -20.02
N GLN A 242 -17.91 -11.29 -19.59
CA GLN A 242 -19.22 -11.22 -20.22
C GLN A 242 -19.80 -9.80 -20.18
N ALA A 243 -19.72 -9.16 -19.02
CA ALA A 243 -20.22 -7.80 -18.83
C ALA A 243 -19.41 -6.77 -19.64
N VAL A 244 -18.08 -6.95 -19.71
CA VAL A 244 -17.22 -6.08 -20.52
C VAL A 244 -17.49 -6.26 -22.00
N ARG A 245 -17.64 -7.49 -22.51
CA ARG A 245 -17.98 -7.75 -23.92
C ARG A 245 -19.32 -7.12 -24.29
N GLN A 246 -20.30 -7.12 -23.39
CA GLN A 246 -21.58 -6.44 -23.61
C GLN A 246 -21.44 -4.90 -23.62
N ALA A 247 -20.57 -4.35 -22.78
CA ALA A 247 -20.35 -2.90 -22.70
C ALA A 247 -19.47 -2.37 -23.84
N GLU A 248 -18.57 -3.18 -24.37
CA GLU A 248 -17.57 -2.85 -25.38
C GLU A 248 -17.62 -3.87 -26.56
N PRO A 249 -18.74 -3.93 -27.31
CA PRO A 249 -18.96 -5.01 -28.28
C PRO A 249 -17.95 -5.01 -29.44
N GLU A 250 -17.46 -3.83 -29.84
CA GLU A 250 -16.54 -3.67 -30.98
C GLU A 250 -15.06 -3.60 -30.56
N ALA A 251 -14.78 -3.58 -29.23
CA ALA A 251 -13.40 -3.48 -28.77
C ALA A 251 -12.67 -4.81 -28.91
N TYR A 252 -11.36 -4.73 -29.18
CA TYR A 252 -10.46 -5.88 -29.06
C TYR A 252 -10.19 -6.14 -27.58
N LEU A 253 -10.78 -7.20 -27.05
CA LEU A 253 -10.65 -7.56 -25.64
C LEU A 253 -9.47 -8.48 -25.40
N VAL A 254 -8.58 -8.03 -24.52
CA VAL A 254 -7.43 -8.80 -24.03
C VAL A 254 -7.73 -9.25 -22.60
N TYR A 255 -7.73 -10.56 -22.35
CA TYR A 255 -7.86 -11.08 -21.00
C TYR A 255 -6.49 -11.49 -20.45
N LYS A 256 -6.16 -11.02 -19.25
CA LYS A 256 -4.97 -11.43 -18.52
C LYS A 256 -5.37 -12.12 -17.21
N PRO A 257 -5.29 -13.46 -17.12
CA PRO A 257 -5.54 -14.21 -15.88
C PRO A 257 -4.60 -13.78 -14.76
N HIS A 258 -5.01 -14.03 -13.51
CA HIS A 258 -4.15 -13.74 -12.35
C HIS A 258 -2.87 -14.60 -12.37
N PRO A 259 -1.68 -14.03 -12.10
CA PRO A 259 -0.42 -14.77 -12.19
C PRO A 259 -0.36 -15.97 -11.24
N ASP A 260 -0.93 -15.91 -10.03
CA ASP A 260 -0.98 -17.07 -9.12
C ASP A 260 -1.88 -18.19 -9.64
N VAL A 261 -2.89 -17.89 -10.46
CA VAL A 261 -3.72 -18.89 -11.12
C VAL A 261 -2.95 -19.54 -12.26
N VAL A 262 -2.27 -18.74 -13.08
CA VAL A 262 -1.42 -19.24 -14.18
C VAL A 262 -0.29 -20.13 -13.65
N ALA A 263 0.32 -19.75 -12.53
CA ALA A 263 1.37 -20.52 -11.86
C ALA A 263 0.84 -21.78 -11.11
N GLY A 264 -0.48 -22.00 -11.07
CA GLY A 264 -1.08 -23.13 -10.33
C GLY A 264 -1.06 -23.00 -8.81
N LEU A 265 -0.70 -21.83 -8.28
CA LEU A 265 -0.66 -21.53 -6.85
C LEU A 265 -2.07 -21.27 -6.26
N CYS A 266 -3.00 -20.84 -7.10
CA CYS A 266 -4.41 -20.64 -6.79
C CYS A 266 -5.28 -21.36 -7.83
N ARG A 267 -6.51 -21.72 -7.44
CA ARG A 267 -7.48 -22.30 -8.36
C ARG A 267 -8.00 -21.25 -9.34
N ALA A 268 -8.17 -21.63 -10.60
CA ALA A 268 -8.90 -20.85 -11.58
C ALA A 268 -10.36 -20.61 -11.12
N GLY A 269 -10.93 -19.51 -11.55
CA GLY A 269 -12.34 -19.21 -11.34
C GLY A 269 -13.26 -20.19 -12.04
N ALA A 270 -14.50 -20.29 -11.58
CA ALA A 270 -15.49 -21.16 -12.18
C ALA A 270 -15.80 -20.72 -13.62
N GLY A 271 -15.59 -21.62 -14.60
CA GLY A 271 -15.81 -21.35 -16.01
C GLY A 271 -14.77 -20.44 -16.67
N GLU A 272 -13.64 -20.16 -16.02
CA GLU A 272 -12.57 -19.31 -16.57
C GLU A 272 -11.93 -19.91 -17.84
N ASP A 273 -12.06 -21.22 -18.05
CA ASP A 273 -11.72 -21.93 -19.29
C ASP A 273 -12.54 -21.44 -20.50
N GLN A 274 -13.76 -20.91 -20.28
CA GLN A 274 -14.62 -20.33 -21.31
C GLN A 274 -14.25 -18.88 -21.67
N SER A 275 -13.23 -18.29 -21.04
CA SER A 275 -12.83 -16.89 -21.26
C SER A 275 -12.59 -16.56 -22.75
N ARG A 276 -12.05 -17.52 -23.51
CA ARG A 276 -11.80 -17.38 -24.97
C ARG A 276 -13.05 -17.10 -25.80
N SER A 277 -14.24 -17.40 -25.29
CA SER A 277 -15.51 -17.11 -25.98
C SER A 277 -15.92 -15.64 -25.86
N TYR A 278 -15.28 -14.89 -24.95
CA TYR A 278 -15.65 -13.51 -24.64
C TYR A 278 -14.52 -12.49 -24.87
N CYS A 279 -13.31 -12.96 -25.22
CA CYS A 279 -12.17 -12.09 -25.50
C CYS A 279 -11.44 -12.53 -26.78
N ASP A 280 -10.72 -11.59 -27.40
CA ASP A 280 -9.99 -11.80 -28.64
C ASP A 280 -8.58 -12.36 -28.38
N ALA A 281 -8.02 -12.11 -27.20
CA ALA A 281 -6.73 -12.64 -26.77
C ALA A 281 -6.70 -12.99 -25.27
N VAL A 282 -6.01 -14.09 -24.93
CA VAL A 282 -5.71 -14.48 -23.53
C VAL A 282 -4.20 -14.47 -23.35
N LEU A 283 -3.70 -13.64 -22.41
CA LEU A 283 -2.27 -13.45 -22.16
C LEU A 283 -1.89 -14.04 -20.80
N THR A 284 -1.29 -15.20 -20.81
CA THR A 284 -0.81 -15.87 -19.58
C THR A 284 0.58 -15.40 -19.15
N GLY A 285 1.39 -14.89 -20.08
CA GLY A 285 2.70 -14.27 -19.83
C GLY A 285 2.65 -12.74 -19.94
N GLY A 286 3.82 -12.12 -19.91
CA GLY A 286 4.00 -10.68 -20.12
C GLY A 286 3.76 -9.81 -18.89
N SER A 287 4.57 -8.76 -18.78
CA SER A 287 4.39 -7.74 -17.73
C SER A 287 3.13 -6.93 -17.98
N ILE A 288 2.31 -6.74 -16.95
CA ILE A 288 1.11 -5.89 -17.05
C ILE A 288 1.45 -4.44 -17.41
N GLN A 289 2.64 -3.97 -17.08
CA GLN A 289 3.10 -2.63 -17.41
C GLN A 289 3.25 -2.40 -18.91
N GLN A 290 3.79 -3.40 -19.63
CA GLN A 290 3.93 -3.33 -21.09
C GLN A 290 2.56 -3.27 -21.74
N LEU A 291 1.55 -3.91 -21.15
CA LEU A 291 0.18 -3.85 -21.64
C LEU A 291 -0.43 -2.47 -21.47
N PHE A 292 -0.13 -1.75 -20.38
CA PHE A 292 -0.70 -0.42 -20.16
C PHE A 292 -0.35 0.59 -21.27
N SER A 293 0.78 0.44 -21.94
CA SER A 293 1.13 1.28 -23.10
C SER A 293 0.46 0.86 -24.41
N GLN A 294 -0.22 -0.28 -24.44
CA GLN A 294 -0.81 -0.90 -25.63
C GLN A 294 -2.35 -0.93 -25.61
N VAL A 295 -2.95 -0.50 -24.50
CA VAL A 295 -4.40 -0.56 -24.29
C VAL A 295 -4.98 0.82 -24.03
N ASP A 296 -6.23 1.02 -24.42
CA ASP A 296 -6.95 2.28 -24.23
C ASP A 296 -7.67 2.32 -22.88
N ALA A 297 -8.16 1.17 -22.41
CA ALA A 297 -8.88 1.06 -21.14
C ALA A 297 -8.57 -0.25 -20.42
N LEU A 298 -8.71 -0.22 -19.09
CA LEU A 298 -8.62 -1.37 -18.21
C LEU A 298 -9.94 -1.57 -17.46
N HIS A 299 -10.48 -2.78 -17.48
CA HIS A 299 -11.64 -3.18 -16.68
C HIS A 299 -11.23 -4.12 -15.54
N VAL A 300 -11.71 -3.82 -14.34
CA VAL A 300 -11.36 -4.55 -13.11
C VAL A 300 -12.59 -4.78 -12.23
N LEU A 301 -12.55 -5.82 -11.41
CA LEU A 301 -13.41 -5.89 -10.21
C LEU A 301 -12.85 -4.98 -9.12
N THR A 302 -11.81 -5.45 -8.43
CA THR A 302 -11.17 -4.71 -7.31
C THR A 302 -9.63 -4.77 -7.37
N SER A 303 -9.08 -5.15 -8.53
CA SER A 303 -7.64 -5.40 -8.69
C SER A 303 -6.81 -4.14 -8.48
N LEU A 304 -5.66 -4.29 -7.81
CA LEU A 304 -4.65 -3.24 -7.71
C LEU A 304 -4.11 -2.79 -9.07
N ALA A 305 -4.23 -3.63 -10.10
CA ALA A 305 -3.88 -3.27 -11.47
C ALA A 305 -4.60 -2.00 -11.95
N GLY A 306 -5.83 -1.73 -11.47
CA GLY A 306 -6.53 -0.48 -11.75
C GLY A 306 -5.80 0.74 -11.19
N PHE A 307 -5.29 0.68 -9.98
CA PHE A 307 -4.46 1.74 -9.42
C PHE A 307 -3.15 1.92 -10.21
N GLU A 308 -2.48 0.82 -10.57
CA GLU A 308 -1.26 0.86 -11.38
C GLU A 308 -1.49 1.44 -12.79
N ALA A 309 -2.67 1.19 -13.36
CA ALA A 309 -3.12 1.77 -14.65
C ALA A 309 -3.38 3.29 -14.52
N LEU A 310 -4.06 3.74 -13.45
CA LEU A 310 -4.26 5.17 -13.17
C LEU A 310 -2.94 5.93 -13.06
N LEU A 311 -1.91 5.34 -12.40
CA LEU A 311 -0.58 5.96 -12.31
C LEU A 311 0.04 6.24 -13.69
N ARG A 312 -0.37 5.50 -14.72
CA ARG A 312 0.13 5.56 -16.11
C ARG A 312 -0.82 6.27 -17.08
N GLY A 313 -1.91 6.82 -16.57
CA GLY A 313 -2.90 7.56 -17.38
C GLY A 313 -3.81 6.68 -18.23
N VAL A 314 -3.92 5.39 -17.94
CA VAL A 314 -4.87 4.50 -18.61
C VAL A 314 -6.26 4.71 -18.04
N GLU A 315 -7.29 4.75 -18.90
CA GLU A 315 -8.69 4.78 -18.49
C GLU A 315 -9.06 3.52 -17.70
N VAL A 316 -9.68 3.68 -16.52
CA VAL A 316 -10.00 2.55 -15.63
C VAL A 316 -11.50 2.48 -15.35
N HIS A 317 -12.09 1.32 -15.62
CA HIS A 317 -13.48 0.99 -15.33
C HIS A 317 -13.56 0.01 -14.17
N CYS A 318 -14.23 0.42 -13.08
CA CYS A 318 -14.41 -0.40 -11.88
C CYS A 318 -15.80 -1.03 -11.87
N TRP A 319 -15.85 -2.36 -11.83
CA TRP A 319 -17.08 -3.14 -11.67
C TRP A 319 -17.35 -3.53 -10.21
N GLY A 320 -16.39 -3.28 -9.34
CA GLY A 320 -16.48 -3.32 -7.89
C GLY A 320 -16.08 -1.97 -7.28
N LEU A 321 -15.81 -1.98 -5.98
CA LEU A 321 -15.45 -0.81 -5.19
C LEU A 321 -14.02 -0.94 -4.61
N PRO A 322 -12.96 -0.95 -5.43
CA PRO A 322 -11.60 -0.86 -4.91
C PRO A 322 -11.37 0.49 -4.20
N PHE A 323 -10.29 0.62 -3.45
CA PHE A 323 -10.01 1.83 -2.66
C PHE A 323 -9.88 3.11 -3.51
N TYR A 324 -9.53 2.98 -4.78
CA TYR A 324 -9.34 4.09 -5.72
C TYR A 324 -10.61 4.45 -6.52
N ALA A 325 -11.70 3.68 -6.40
CA ALA A 325 -13.00 3.98 -7.00
C ALA A 325 -13.80 5.00 -6.18
N GLY A 326 -14.66 5.78 -6.84
CA GLY A 326 -15.54 6.76 -6.20
C GLY A 326 -14.92 8.12 -5.94
N TRP A 327 -13.74 8.41 -6.50
CA TRP A 327 -13.02 9.68 -6.30
C TRP A 327 -12.91 10.54 -7.57
N GLY A 328 -13.70 10.23 -8.61
CA GLY A 328 -13.70 10.94 -9.89
C GLY A 328 -12.51 10.65 -10.79
N LEU A 329 -11.73 9.60 -10.47
CA LEU A 329 -10.54 9.17 -11.23
C LEU A 329 -10.81 7.95 -12.12
N THR A 330 -11.94 7.29 -11.92
CA THR A 330 -12.33 6.05 -12.57
C THR A 330 -13.77 6.13 -13.09
N GLN A 331 -14.11 5.25 -14.04
CA GLN A 331 -15.49 5.01 -14.48
C GLN A 331 -16.10 3.92 -13.60
N ASP A 332 -16.92 4.31 -12.64
CA ASP A 332 -17.42 3.41 -11.61
C ASP A 332 -18.83 2.91 -11.93
N ARG A 333 -19.05 1.59 -11.90
CA ARG A 333 -20.38 0.97 -12.05
C ARG A 333 -21.18 0.99 -10.76
N LEU A 334 -20.49 1.08 -9.63
CA LEU A 334 -21.08 1.09 -8.29
C LEU A 334 -20.76 2.41 -7.58
N ALA A 335 -21.69 2.89 -6.78
CA ALA A 335 -21.47 4.07 -5.93
C ALA A 335 -21.20 3.68 -4.48
N CYS A 336 -20.35 4.46 -3.82
CA CYS A 336 -20.14 4.38 -2.38
C CYS A 336 -20.42 5.75 -1.77
N SER A 337 -21.45 5.86 -0.93
CA SER A 337 -21.91 7.14 -0.35
C SER A 337 -20.86 7.85 0.49
N ARG A 338 -19.86 7.13 0.99
CA ARG A 338 -18.71 7.69 1.74
C ARG A 338 -17.65 8.31 0.84
N ARG A 339 -17.69 8.07 -0.49
CA ARG A 339 -16.69 8.48 -1.49
C ARG A 339 -17.37 9.41 -2.50
N GLY A 340 -17.59 10.65 -2.14
CA GLY A 340 -18.27 11.62 -3.01
C GLY A 340 -17.39 12.79 -3.47
N ARG A 341 -16.12 12.78 -3.10
CA ARG A 341 -15.19 13.85 -3.40
C ARG A 341 -14.39 13.57 -4.66
N VAL A 342 -14.29 14.54 -5.57
CA VAL A 342 -13.37 14.47 -6.70
C VAL A 342 -11.97 14.86 -6.25
N LEU A 343 -11.00 14.00 -6.51
CA LEU A 343 -9.61 14.15 -6.09
C LEU A 343 -8.67 14.26 -7.30
N PRO A 344 -7.58 15.05 -7.22
CA PRO A 344 -6.48 14.90 -8.16
C PRO A 344 -5.76 13.56 -7.94
N LEU A 345 -5.20 12.99 -9.01
CA LEU A 345 -4.50 11.70 -8.93
C LEU A 345 -3.37 11.71 -7.89
N ASP A 346 -2.62 12.80 -7.78
CA ASP A 346 -1.50 12.89 -6.86
C ASP A 346 -1.94 12.96 -5.38
N ALA A 347 -3.19 13.34 -5.08
CA ALA A 347 -3.78 13.18 -3.75
C ALA A 347 -4.02 11.70 -3.41
N LEU A 348 -4.57 10.93 -4.36
CA LEU A 348 -4.72 9.47 -4.22
C LEU A 348 -3.35 8.79 -4.03
N VAL A 349 -2.35 9.20 -4.81
CA VAL A 349 -0.97 8.68 -4.70
C VAL A 349 -0.37 9.01 -3.34
N HIS A 350 -0.52 10.25 -2.86
CA HIS A 350 -0.04 10.65 -1.54
C HIS A 350 -0.69 9.79 -0.43
N ALA A 351 -2.00 9.68 -0.45
CA ALA A 351 -2.74 8.91 0.55
C ALA A 351 -2.33 7.43 0.52
N ALA A 352 -2.36 6.81 -0.66
CA ALA A 352 -2.15 5.36 -0.81
C ALA A 352 -0.68 4.94 -0.65
N LEU A 353 0.29 5.74 -1.12
CA LEU A 353 1.70 5.32 -1.15
C LEU A 353 2.56 6.00 -0.09
N ILE A 354 2.20 7.18 0.42
CA ILE A 354 3.04 7.93 1.36
C ILE A 354 2.44 7.93 2.77
N ALA A 355 1.16 8.27 2.90
CA ALA A 355 0.55 8.50 4.22
C ALA A 355 0.07 7.21 4.91
N TYR A 356 -0.52 6.27 4.18
CA TYR A 356 -1.19 5.12 4.74
C TYR A 356 -0.24 3.93 5.03
N PRO A 357 0.68 3.51 4.13
CA PRO A 357 1.58 2.39 4.41
C PRO A 357 2.74 2.76 5.32
N ARG A 358 3.28 1.74 5.99
CA ARG A 358 4.57 1.79 6.66
C ARG A 358 5.58 1.03 5.82
N TYR A 359 6.75 1.61 5.63
CA TYR A 359 7.85 0.98 4.91
C TYR A 359 8.98 0.64 5.87
N VAL A 360 9.59 -0.54 5.70
CA VAL A 360 10.69 -0.98 6.55
C VAL A 360 11.83 -1.48 5.67
N SER A 361 13.00 -0.89 5.83
CA SER A 361 14.23 -1.33 5.15
C SER A 361 14.57 -2.76 5.55
N ARG A 362 14.78 -3.63 4.55
CA ARG A 362 15.27 -5.00 4.79
C ARG A 362 16.67 -5.02 5.36
N ARG A 363 17.48 -4.02 5.03
CA ARG A 363 18.88 -3.93 5.42
C ARG A 363 19.05 -3.45 6.86
N SER A 364 18.42 -2.34 7.23
CA SER A 364 18.61 -1.71 8.54
C SER A 364 17.53 -2.07 9.56
N GLY A 365 16.37 -2.54 9.11
CA GLY A 365 15.19 -2.75 9.96
C GLY A 365 14.50 -1.47 10.40
N TRP A 366 14.97 -0.29 9.95
CA TRP A 366 14.37 1.00 10.24
C TRP A 366 13.19 1.29 9.30
N PHE A 367 12.29 2.12 9.76
CA PHE A 367 11.28 2.71 8.88
C PHE A 367 11.95 3.61 7.84
N ILE A 368 11.44 3.55 6.62
CA ILE A 368 11.87 4.36 5.48
C ILE A 368 10.67 5.02 4.83
N GLU A 369 10.92 6.03 4.04
CA GLU A 369 9.93 6.60 3.12
C GLU A 369 9.88 5.75 1.82
N PRO A 370 8.83 5.88 0.99
CA PRO A 370 8.67 5.04 -0.21
C PRO A 370 9.64 5.36 -1.35
N GLU A 371 10.30 6.54 -1.34
CA GLU A 371 11.23 7.01 -2.38
C GLU A 371 12.56 6.27 -2.46
#